data_ef3c51afe9ccf3ee457cb6fbde6c3606
#
_entry.id   ef3c51afe9ccf3ee457cb6fbde6c3606
#
_cell.length_a   1.000
_cell.length_b   1.000
_cell.length_c   1.000
_cell.angle_alpha   90.00
_cell.angle_beta   90.00
_cell.angle_gamma   90.00
#
_symmetry.space_group_name_H-M   'P 1'
#
loop_
_entity.id
_entity.type
_entity.pdbx_description
1 polymer ?
#
loop_
_entity_poly.entity_id
_entity_poly.type
_entity_poly.pdbx_seq_one_letter_code
_entity_poly.pdbx_strand_id
1 'polypeptide(L)'
;MMDPQQELFTALRLAIEAQGYGVYDGGLPPDGTPYPFVYLADSRQHDQQNKSAIFGTVYQTVHVWHSNPRQRGTVSEILADIKAVARELHDTKYFAWCVSNVEQRILADNSTRTPLLHGVLELEFRFSGR
;
A
#
# COMPACT_ATOMS: atom_id res chain seq x y z
N MET A 1 1.58 19.42 13.50
CA MET A 1 2.24 18.56 12.50
C MET A 1 1.51 17.24 12.44
N MET A 2 1.17 16.79 11.25
CA MET A 2 0.55 15.49 11.06
C MET A 2 1.60 14.38 11.22
N ASP A 3 1.18 13.23 11.69
CA ASP A 3 2.05 12.08 11.83
C ASP A 3 2.50 11.54 10.47
N PRO A 4 3.78 11.15 10.30
CA PRO A 4 4.27 10.62 9.02
C PRO A 4 3.47 9.41 8.52
N GLN A 5 3.11 8.51 9.41
CA GLN A 5 2.35 7.31 9.06
C GLN A 5 1.00 7.67 8.42
N GLN A 6 0.30 8.66 8.98
CA GLN A 6 -0.98 9.10 8.44
C GLN A 6 -0.81 9.86 7.11
N GLU A 7 0.23 10.69 7.00
CA GLU A 7 0.48 11.40 5.75
C GLU A 7 0.79 10.45 4.60
N LEU A 8 1.59 9.43 4.87
CA LEU A 8 1.90 8.41 3.87
C LEU A 8 0.65 7.64 3.45
N PHE A 9 -0.13 7.20 4.44
CA PHE A 9 -1.38 6.46 4.17
C PHE A 9 -2.31 7.26 3.25
N THR A 10 -2.53 8.53 3.57
CA THR A 10 -3.41 9.39 2.78
C THR A 10 -2.86 9.59 1.37
N ALA A 11 -1.57 9.85 1.25
CA ALA A 11 -0.93 10.07 -0.06
C ALA A 11 -0.99 8.82 -0.94
N LEU A 12 -0.70 7.65 -0.37
CA LEU A 12 -0.79 6.38 -1.09
C LEU A 12 -2.22 6.09 -1.55
N ARG A 13 -3.18 6.26 -0.66
CA ARG A 13 -4.59 6.02 -0.99
C ARG A 13 -5.04 6.87 -2.16
N LEU A 14 -4.78 8.17 -2.11
CA LEU A 14 -5.17 9.09 -3.17
C LEU A 14 -4.47 8.76 -4.49
N ALA A 15 -3.19 8.43 -4.44
CA ALA A 15 -2.42 8.11 -5.63
C ALA A 15 -2.88 6.79 -6.28
N ILE A 16 -3.21 5.78 -5.48
CA ILE A 16 -3.73 4.51 -6.01
C ILE A 16 -5.14 4.71 -6.58
N GLU A 17 -5.98 5.46 -5.89
CA GLU A 17 -7.32 5.79 -6.39
C GLU A 17 -7.25 6.55 -7.72
N ALA A 18 -6.26 7.41 -7.89
CA ALA A 18 -6.05 8.16 -9.13
C ALA A 18 -5.70 7.25 -10.31
N GLN A 19 -5.21 6.04 -10.04
CA GLN A 19 -4.98 5.04 -11.08
C GLN A 19 -6.27 4.31 -11.51
N GLY A 20 -7.38 4.58 -10.85
CA GLY A 20 -8.68 3.98 -11.17
C GLY A 20 -9.05 2.78 -10.32
N TYR A 21 -8.30 2.48 -9.26
CA TYR A 21 -8.59 1.34 -8.40
C TYR A 21 -9.44 1.73 -7.20
N GLY A 22 -10.34 0.83 -6.79
CA GLY A 22 -11.05 0.97 -5.52
C GLY A 22 -10.11 0.65 -4.38
N VAL A 23 -10.02 1.52 -3.39
CA VAL A 23 -9.11 1.35 -2.25
C VAL A 23 -9.93 1.35 -0.96
N TYR A 24 -9.69 0.33 -0.14
CA TYR A 24 -10.39 0.12 1.11
C TYR A 24 -9.40 -0.06 2.25
N ASP A 25 -9.85 0.22 3.47
CA ASP A 25 -9.03 0.06 4.68
C ASP A 25 -9.93 -0.22 5.89
N GLY A 26 -9.31 -0.54 7.01
CA GLY A 26 -10.04 -0.78 8.25
C GLY A 26 -10.73 -2.14 8.25
N GLY A 27 -12.05 -2.14 8.19
CA GLY A 27 -12.84 -3.37 8.18
C GLY A 27 -12.96 -3.98 6.78
N LEU A 28 -13.81 -4.99 6.66
CA LEU A 28 -14.10 -5.60 5.37
C LEU A 28 -14.75 -4.58 4.44
N PRO A 29 -14.46 -4.64 3.13
CA PRO A 29 -15.18 -3.80 2.17
C PRO A 29 -16.68 -4.15 2.18
N PRO A 30 -17.54 -3.19 1.77
CA PRO A 30 -18.98 -3.46 1.70
C PRO A 30 -19.31 -4.67 0.82
N ASP A 31 -20.39 -5.36 1.17
CA ASP A 31 -20.90 -6.46 0.34
C ASP A 31 -21.15 -5.95 -1.07
N GLY A 32 -20.79 -6.76 -2.06
CA GLY A 32 -20.95 -6.41 -3.46
C GLY A 32 -19.84 -5.54 -4.01
N THR A 33 -18.78 -5.28 -3.24
CA THR A 33 -17.60 -4.59 -3.75
C THR A 33 -17.02 -5.33 -4.94
N PRO A 34 -16.85 -4.66 -6.09
CA PRO A 34 -16.33 -5.33 -7.28
C PRO A 34 -14.84 -5.70 -7.12
N TYR A 35 -14.50 -6.87 -7.65
CA TYR A 35 -13.10 -7.28 -7.80
C TYR A 35 -12.55 -6.82 -9.15
N PRO A 36 -11.25 -6.60 -9.29
CA PRO A 36 -10.27 -6.55 -8.22
C PRO A 36 -10.35 -5.26 -7.42
N PHE A 37 -9.88 -5.30 -6.18
CA PHE A 37 -9.74 -4.09 -5.37
C PHE A 37 -8.46 -4.12 -4.56
N VAL A 38 -8.08 -2.93 -4.08
CA VAL A 38 -6.89 -2.73 -3.26
C VAL A 38 -7.30 -2.51 -1.82
N TYR A 39 -6.57 -3.12 -0.91
CA TYR A 39 -6.81 -2.98 0.53
C TYR A 39 -5.52 -2.52 1.21
N LEU A 40 -5.57 -1.37 1.85
CA LEU A 40 -4.46 -0.86 2.66
C LEU A 40 -4.60 -1.45 4.06
N ALA A 41 -3.67 -2.33 4.40
CA ALA A 41 -3.72 -3.09 5.64
C ALA A 41 -2.79 -2.50 6.69
N ASP A 42 -2.05 -3.35 7.36
CA ASP A 42 -1.22 -2.97 8.49
C ASP A 42 -0.13 -2.00 8.10
N SER A 43 0.13 -1.06 8.99
CA SER A 43 1.29 -0.20 8.87
C SER A 43 2.01 -0.09 10.20
N ARG A 44 3.30 0.18 10.13
CA ARG A 44 4.16 0.27 11.29
C ARG A 44 5.16 1.39 11.08
N GLN A 45 5.36 2.21 12.10
CA GLN A 45 6.30 3.31 12.04
C GLN A 45 7.41 3.09 13.05
N HIS A 46 8.63 3.31 12.61
CA HIS A 46 9.82 3.26 13.45
C HIS A 46 10.54 4.59 13.34
N ASP A 47 10.51 5.35 14.43
CA ASP A 47 11.16 6.65 14.50
C ASP A 47 12.61 6.47 14.90
N GLN A 48 13.49 7.23 14.25
CA GLN A 48 14.88 7.31 14.66
C GLN A 48 15.11 8.63 15.36
N GLN A 49 15.91 8.60 16.41
CA GLN A 49 16.17 9.79 17.21
C GLN A 49 17.49 10.41 16.81
N ASN A 50 17.40 11.71 16.54
CA ASN A 50 18.56 12.56 16.32
C ASN A 50 18.22 13.92 16.91
N LYS A 51 19.22 14.62 17.45
CA LYS A 51 19.02 15.90 18.13
C LYS A 51 18.44 16.98 17.22
N SER A 52 18.68 16.91 15.93
CA SER A 52 18.36 17.99 14.99
C SER A 52 17.46 17.57 13.83
N ALA A 53 17.06 16.30 13.73
CA ALA A 53 16.29 15.84 12.58
C ALA A 53 15.21 14.84 13.00
N ILE A 54 14.06 14.92 12.33
CA ILE A 54 12.99 13.95 12.42
C ILE A 54 13.10 13.03 11.23
N PHE A 55 13.36 11.75 11.45
CA PHE A 55 13.42 10.77 10.37
C PHE A 55 13.08 9.38 10.90
N GLY A 56 12.82 8.48 9.99
CA GLY A 56 12.49 7.10 10.36
C GLY A 56 12.02 6.30 9.17
N THR A 57 11.27 5.26 9.46
CA THR A 57 10.76 4.31 8.47
C THR A 57 9.29 4.04 8.72
N VAL A 58 8.51 3.95 7.64
CA VAL A 58 7.13 3.46 7.70
C VAL A 58 7.03 2.23 6.80
N TYR A 59 6.48 1.17 7.36
CA TYR A 59 6.18 -0.07 6.64
C TYR A 59 4.69 -0.08 6.35
N GLN A 60 4.32 -0.29 5.11
CA GLN A 60 2.92 -0.34 4.69
C GLN A 60 2.66 -1.62 3.91
N THR A 61 1.71 -2.41 4.37
CA THR A 61 1.25 -3.60 3.65
C THR A 61 0.07 -3.23 2.78
N VAL A 62 0.11 -3.66 1.53
CA VAL A 62 -0.95 -3.44 0.55
C VAL A 62 -1.39 -4.79 0.01
N HIS A 63 -2.69 -5.04 0.01
CA HIS A 63 -3.27 -6.24 -0.57
C HIS A 63 -4.04 -5.90 -1.84
N VAL A 64 -3.97 -6.82 -2.81
CA VAL A 64 -4.81 -6.79 -4.00
C VAL A 64 -5.60 -8.10 -4.03
N TRP A 65 -6.93 -7.99 -4.08
CA TRP A 65 -7.81 -9.15 -4.10
C TRP A 65 -8.51 -9.26 -5.44
N HIS A 66 -8.52 -10.45 -6.01
CA HIS A 66 -9.21 -10.75 -7.26
C HIS A 66 -10.00 -12.04 -7.14
N SER A 67 -11.19 -12.07 -7.72
CA SER A 67 -12.06 -13.24 -7.67
C SER A 67 -11.77 -14.25 -8.78
N ASN A 68 -10.93 -13.90 -9.75
CA ASN A 68 -10.58 -14.83 -10.83
C ASN A 68 -9.13 -15.31 -10.66
N PRO A 69 -8.93 -16.56 -10.14
CA PRO A 69 -7.59 -17.06 -9.88
C PRO A 69 -6.76 -17.30 -11.16
N ARG A 70 -7.37 -17.23 -12.33
CA ARG A 70 -6.67 -17.38 -13.61
C ARG A 70 -6.09 -16.05 -14.11
N GLN A 71 -6.47 -14.93 -13.52
CA GLN A 71 -6.02 -13.60 -13.94
C GLN A 71 -4.84 -13.11 -13.10
N ARG A 72 -3.81 -13.91 -13.03
CA ARG A 72 -2.58 -13.54 -12.33
C ARG A 72 -1.94 -12.29 -12.94
N GLY A 73 -1.99 -12.15 -14.25
CA GLY A 73 -1.45 -10.97 -14.94
C GLY A 73 -2.15 -9.68 -14.53
N THR A 74 -3.45 -9.73 -14.27
CA THR A 74 -4.20 -8.56 -13.79
C THR A 74 -3.70 -8.12 -12.41
N VAL A 75 -3.53 -9.06 -11.50
CA VAL A 75 -3.01 -8.77 -10.15
C VAL A 75 -1.59 -8.23 -10.25
N SER A 76 -0.75 -8.85 -11.08
CA SER A 76 0.63 -8.40 -11.29
C SER A 76 0.69 -6.96 -11.82
N GLU A 77 -0.19 -6.61 -12.75
CA GLU A 77 -0.28 -5.26 -13.30
C GLU A 77 -0.67 -4.23 -12.24
N ILE A 78 -1.67 -4.56 -11.41
CA ILE A 78 -2.09 -3.68 -10.32
C ILE A 78 -0.94 -3.47 -9.34
N LEU A 79 -0.24 -4.54 -8.97
CA LEU A 79 0.92 -4.43 -8.07
C LEU A 79 2.01 -3.57 -8.68
N ALA A 80 2.25 -3.69 -10.00
CA ALA A 80 3.23 -2.85 -10.70
C ALA A 80 2.83 -1.37 -10.67
N ASP A 81 1.56 -1.07 -10.87
CA ASP A 81 1.06 0.30 -10.81
C ASP A 81 1.23 0.90 -9.41
N ILE A 82 0.94 0.11 -8.38
CA ILE A 82 1.12 0.55 -6.99
C ILE A 82 2.60 0.80 -6.69
N LYS A 83 3.49 -0.07 -7.16
CA LYS A 83 4.94 0.13 -7.00
C LYS A 83 5.41 1.41 -7.69
N ALA A 84 4.91 1.66 -8.89
CA ALA A 84 5.26 2.88 -9.63
C ALA A 84 4.84 4.13 -8.85
N VAL A 85 3.61 4.13 -8.33
CA VAL A 85 3.10 5.23 -7.50
C VAL A 85 3.96 5.43 -6.26
N ALA A 86 4.34 4.33 -5.60
CA ALA A 86 5.18 4.38 -4.40
C ALA A 86 6.56 4.99 -4.71
N ARG A 87 7.15 4.63 -5.84
CA ARG A 87 8.47 5.15 -6.24
C ARG A 87 8.45 6.62 -6.61
N GLU A 88 7.31 7.13 -7.04
CA GLU A 88 7.13 8.54 -7.40
C GLU A 88 6.73 9.41 -6.22
N LEU A 89 6.44 8.83 -5.07
CA LEU A 89 6.05 9.57 -3.89
C LEU A 89 7.29 10.07 -3.17
N HIS A 90 7.58 11.36 -3.36
CA HIS A 90 8.82 11.99 -2.84
C HIS A 90 8.55 12.92 -1.68
N ASP A 91 7.35 13.47 -1.55
CA ASP A 91 7.04 14.36 -0.45
C ASP A 91 5.55 14.36 -0.11
N THR A 92 5.28 14.70 1.13
CA THR A 92 3.97 15.09 1.65
C THR A 92 4.13 16.45 2.32
N LYS A 93 3.09 16.96 2.94
CA LYS A 93 3.11 18.31 3.47
C LYS A 93 4.31 18.58 4.39
N TYR A 94 4.62 17.66 5.29
CA TYR A 94 5.66 17.86 6.30
C TYR A 94 6.86 16.95 6.15
N PHE A 95 6.82 15.98 5.25
CA PHE A 95 7.86 14.96 5.17
C PHE A 95 8.34 14.74 3.74
N ALA A 96 9.61 14.40 3.62
CA ALA A 96 10.19 13.88 2.39
C ALA A 96 10.21 12.35 2.48
N TRP A 97 9.99 11.67 1.35
CA TRP A 97 9.81 10.22 1.29
C TRP A 97 10.67 9.57 0.22
N CYS A 98 11.09 8.35 0.52
CA CYS A 98 11.78 7.50 -0.44
C CYS A 98 11.44 6.04 -0.13
N VAL A 99 10.92 5.32 -1.12
CA VAL A 99 10.73 3.88 -0.96
C VAL A 99 12.11 3.22 -0.94
N SER A 100 12.40 2.44 0.10
CA SER A 100 13.71 1.83 0.32
C SER A 100 13.72 0.33 0.09
N ASN A 101 12.56 -0.33 0.20
CA ASN A 101 12.45 -1.76 -0.05
C ASN A 101 11.02 -2.11 -0.44
N VAL A 102 10.90 -3.10 -1.32
CA VAL A 102 9.60 -3.60 -1.80
C VAL A 102 9.67 -5.11 -1.85
N GLU A 103 8.71 -5.78 -1.22
CA GLU A 103 8.56 -7.22 -1.32
C GLU A 103 7.19 -7.55 -1.89
N GLN A 104 7.14 -8.44 -2.85
CA GLN A 104 5.90 -8.77 -3.57
C GLN A 104 5.65 -10.27 -3.54
N ARG A 105 4.40 -10.65 -3.22
CA ARG A 105 3.94 -12.03 -3.30
C ARG A 105 2.60 -12.10 -4.00
N ILE A 106 2.37 -13.16 -4.75
CA ILE A 106 1.05 -13.48 -5.33
C ILE A 106 0.75 -14.92 -4.94
N LEU A 107 -0.38 -15.12 -4.28
CA LEU A 107 -0.76 -16.44 -3.79
C LEU A 107 -2.24 -16.71 -4.01
N ALA A 108 -2.58 -18.01 -4.11
CA ALA A 108 -3.97 -18.42 -4.13
C ALA A 108 -4.50 -18.42 -2.70
N ASP A 109 -5.73 -17.96 -2.53
CA ASP A 109 -6.43 -18.02 -1.25
C ASP A 109 -7.65 -18.91 -1.41
N ASN A 110 -7.59 -20.06 -0.77
CA ASN A 110 -8.66 -21.05 -0.79
C ASN A 110 -9.43 -21.11 0.54
N SER A 111 -9.30 -20.07 1.37
CA SER A 111 -9.96 -20.00 2.66
C SER A 111 -11.46 -19.71 2.54
N THR A 112 -11.90 -19.20 1.39
CA THR A 112 -13.29 -18.93 1.10
C THR A 112 -13.86 -20.02 0.19
N ARG A 113 -15.20 -20.07 0.08
CA ARG A 113 -15.88 -21.04 -0.77
C ARG A 113 -15.43 -20.93 -2.23
N THR A 114 -15.26 -19.72 -2.71
CA THR A 114 -14.74 -19.43 -4.05
C THR A 114 -13.28 -19.05 -3.92
N PRO A 115 -12.37 -19.72 -4.67
CA PRO A 115 -10.95 -19.36 -4.61
C PRO A 115 -10.72 -17.92 -5.04
N LEU A 116 -9.80 -17.24 -4.33
CA LEU A 116 -9.39 -15.88 -4.64
C LEU A 116 -7.91 -15.87 -4.99
N LEU A 117 -7.51 -14.85 -5.75
CA LEU A 117 -6.11 -14.55 -5.98
C LEU A 117 -5.74 -13.35 -5.11
N HIS A 118 -4.61 -13.44 -4.43
CA HIS A 118 -4.20 -12.48 -3.43
C HIS A 118 -2.80 -11.99 -3.72
N GLY A 119 -2.69 -10.71 -4.08
CA GLY A 119 -1.42 -10.04 -4.19
C GLY A 119 -1.07 -9.32 -2.89
N VAL A 120 0.18 -9.38 -2.49
CA VAL A 120 0.66 -8.71 -1.29
C VAL A 120 1.91 -7.90 -1.64
N LEU A 121 1.88 -6.62 -1.30
CA LEU A 121 3.04 -5.75 -1.34
C LEU A 121 3.40 -5.33 0.06
N GLU A 122 4.66 -5.48 0.41
CA GLU A 122 5.20 -4.89 1.63
C GLU A 122 6.15 -3.79 1.23
N LEU A 123 5.76 -2.56 1.54
CA LEU A 123 6.50 -1.36 1.18
C LEU A 123 7.23 -0.81 2.40
N GLU A 124 8.49 -0.52 2.25
CA GLU A 124 9.28 0.18 3.26
C GLU A 124 9.63 1.56 2.74
N PHE A 125 9.18 2.57 3.45
CA PHE A 125 9.46 3.97 3.12
C PHE A 125 10.34 4.59 4.19
N ARG A 126 11.34 5.33 3.76
CA ARG A 126 12.11 6.20 4.66
C ARG A 126 11.55 7.61 4.59
N PHE A 127 11.47 8.25 5.73
CA PHE A 127 11.00 9.63 5.80
C PHE A 127 11.97 10.50 6.56
N SER A 128 11.93 11.79 6.22
CA SER A 128 12.60 12.85 6.97
C SER A 128 11.72 14.08 6.97
N GLY A 129 11.84 14.90 8.01
CA GLY A 129 11.11 16.17 8.08
C GLY A 129 11.55 17.12 6.97
N ARG A 130 10.59 17.84 6.44
CA ARG A 130 10.85 18.86 5.42
C ARG A 130 11.18 20.19 6.06
#